data_ab77f46b648b3e5adbcda969bf69fe6a
#
_entry.id   ab77f46b648b3e5adbcda969bf69fe6a
#
_cell.length_a   1.000
_cell.length_b   1.000
_cell.length_c   1.000
_cell.angle_alpha   90.00
_cell.angle_beta   90.00
_cell.angle_gamma   90.00
#
_symmetry.space_group_name_H-M   'P 1'
#
loop_
_entity.id
_entity.type
_entity.pdbx_description
1 polymer ?
#
loop_
_entity_poly.entity_id
_entity_poly.type
_entity_poly.pdbx_seq_one_letter_code
_entity_poly.pdbx_strand_id
1 'polypeptide(L)'
;MARKLRRRRVLKGLGVAGAAGLAGCAQAGDDTATEGDGGGDGDGDGMDEDTPTETPESDDGTETDAGTATEGGGDMSRTLRVGILMGVTGGLSELGPPIRQAAELAADYMDEQSDMFSVEYQFEDTATDPNTGISGAEALVDADYPAIAGALSSTVTIQTAENVTVPNGVVECSPASTSPAITDLDDNDYLFRTTPTDALQAEVMTQVGRERLEAETTATLSLNNDYGQGLADAYTSAWEDAGGSVQNQVSFEPGQGSYTSQLSSALQDQPDLLMVVGYPKSGVQIFRDFYGDYSQDFCDIIVPDGLQSGNLPGDVGNSMRNVWGTAPTSTGPGRETFDQLYQDAYDADPSESPFTGQSFDAVAVLALANAAADENDGEAIRDQMQAVANEGGEEVTPENLAEGLEMAASGTELNYQGASSAVEFDDVGDIAAATYQLYRYEEGGFEVIENIEYSA
;
A
#
# COMPACT_ATOMS: atom_id res chain seq x y z
N MET A 1 -23.80 0.95 -22.03
CA MET A 1 -23.98 -0.53 -22.14
C MET A 1 -22.72 -1.14 -21.57
N ALA A 2 -22.75 -1.58 -20.33
CA ALA A 2 -21.59 -2.18 -19.69
C ALA A 2 -21.22 -3.50 -20.41
N ARG A 3 -20.01 -3.57 -20.97
CA ARG A 3 -19.43 -4.81 -21.46
C ARG A 3 -19.03 -5.65 -20.24
N LYS A 4 -19.56 -6.85 -20.12
CA LYS A 4 -19.18 -7.79 -19.06
C LYS A 4 -17.69 -8.06 -19.10
N LEU A 5 -16.98 -7.72 -18.04
CA LEU A 5 -15.58 -8.07 -17.79
C LEU A 5 -15.35 -9.55 -18.16
N ARG A 6 -14.39 -9.81 -19.02
CA ARG A 6 -14.13 -11.18 -19.50
C ARG A 6 -13.36 -11.96 -18.43
N ARG A 7 -14.04 -12.82 -17.69
CA ARG A 7 -13.53 -13.76 -16.66
C ARG A 7 -12.28 -14.60 -17.03
N ARG A 8 -11.63 -14.37 -18.16
CA ARG A 8 -10.58 -15.24 -18.67
C ARG A 8 -9.14 -14.90 -18.24
N ARG A 9 -8.87 -13.73 -17.66
CA ARG A 9 -7.51 -13.33 -17.26
C ARG A 9 -7.18 -13.50 -15.78
N VAL A 10 -8.15 -13.52 -14.88
CA VAL A 10 -7.95 -13.68 -13.44
C VAL A 10 -7.30 -15.02 -13.02
N LEU A 11 -7.14 -15.97 -13.93
CA LEU A 11 -6.59 -17.32 -13.65
C LEU A 11 -5.13 -17.53 -14.07
N LYS A 12 -4.37 -16.49 -14.42
CA LYS A 12 -2.95 -16.63 -14.80
C LYS A 12 -1.93 -16.38 -13.71
N GLY A 13 -2.34 -15.89 -12.55
CA GLY A 13 -1.47 -15.61 -11.40
C GLY A 13 -1.29 -16.75 -10.38
N LEU A 14 -1.89 -17.93 -10.61
CA LEU A 14 -1.76 -19.09 -9.73
C LEU A 14 -1.04 -20.25 -10.45
N GLY A 15 0.25 -20.22 -10.48
CA GLY A 15 1.03 -21.31 -11.01
C GLY A 15 2.52 -21.14 -10.80
N VAL A 16 3.04 -21.63 -9.71
CA VAL A 16 4.08 -22.67 -9.63
C VAL A 16 4.55 -22.75 -8.18
N ALA A 17 3.87 -23.52 -7.35
CA ALA A 17 4.50 -24.15 -6.22
C ALA A 17 4.86 -25.59 -6.64
N GLY A 18 6.14 -25.81 -6.95
CA GLY A 18 6.66 -27.11 -7.33
C GLY A 18 6.65 -28.08 -6.15
N ALA A 19 5.97 -29.18 -6.33
CA ALA A 19 6.05 -30.34 -5.45
C ALA A 19 7.43 -31.03 -5.64
N ALA A 20 8.30 -30.96 -4.62
CA ALA A 20 9.43 -31.87 -4.49
C ALA A 20 9.07 -32.97 -3.51
N GLY A 21 9.00 -34.19 -4.07
CA GLY A 21 8.61 -35.40 -3.36
C GLY A 21 9.60 -35.88 -2.31
N LEU A 22 9.04 -36.45 -1.28
CA LEU A 22 9.69 -37.27 -0.25
C LEU A 22 10.19 -38.58 -0.84
N ALA A 23 11.46 -38.89 -0.64
CA ALA A 23 11.92 -40.26 -0.51
C ALA A 23 13.05 -40.33 0.56
N GLY A 24 12.75 -40.97 1.65
CA GLY A 24 13.71 -41.23 2.73
C GLY A 24 14.68 -42.35 2.41
N CYS A 25 15.77 -42.38 3.14
CA CYS A 25 16.20 -43.55 3.93
C CYS A 25 17.49 -43.24 4.69
N ALA A 26 17.53 -43.72 5.90
CA ALA A 26 18.58 -43.67 6.87
C ALA A 26 19.82 -44.46 6.47
N GLN A 27 21.04 -44.06 6.91
CA GLN A 27 21.88 -44.88 7.76
C GLN A 27 23.21 -44.21 8.11
N ALA A 28 23.63 -44.43 9.32
CA ALA A 28 24.79 -43.92 10.01
C ALA A 28 26.15 -44.56 9.56
N GLY A 29 27.25 -43.86 9.92
CA GLY A 29 28.60 -44.45 9.92
C GLY A 29 29.68 -43.40 9.73
N ASP A 30 30.21 -42.90 10.67
CA ASP A 30 31.43 -42.85 11.47
C ASP A 30 32.78 -42.77 10.72
N ASP A 31 33.59 -41.80 11.20
CA ASP A 31 35.05 -41.75 11.29
C ASP A 31 36.02 -41.41 10.14
N THR A 32 36.84 -40.48 10.55
CA THR A 32 38.29 -40.32 10.44
C THR A 32 38.88 -39.38 9.38
N ALA A 33 39.63 -38.45 9.98
CA ALA A 33 40.59 -37.54 9.41
C ALA A 33 41.75 -38.26 8.63
N THR A 34 42.32 -37.56 7.65
CA THR A 34 43.80 -37.55 7.50
C THR A 34 44.22 -36.41 6.51
N GLU A 35 45.21 -35.70 6.95
CA GLU A 35 46.03 -34.70 6.23
C GLU A 35 46.80 -35.30 5.04
N GLY A 36 47.20 -34.44 4.11
CA GLY A 36 48.18 -34.80 3.09
C GLY A 36 48.42 -33.71 2.05
N ASP A 37 49.31 -32.88 2.29
CA ASP A 37 50.38 -32.11 1.69
C ASP A 37 50.87 -32.60 0.31
N GLY A 38 51.31 -31.61 -0.55
CA GLY A 38 52.17 -31.86 -1.72
C GLY A 38 51.77 -31.05 -2.95
N GLY A 39 52.31 -30.02 -3.28
CA GLY A 39 53.41 -29.35 -3.89
C GLY A 39 53.73 -29.81 -5.32
N GLY A 40 53.93 -28.89 -6.24
CA GLY A 40 54.53 -29.20 -7.55
C GLY A 40 54.38 -28.08 -8.59
N ASP A 41 55.47 -27.35 -8.73
CA ASP A 41 55.76 -26.32 -9.74
C ASP A 41 55.81 -26.88 -11.18
N GLY A 42 55.70 -25.98 -12.17
CA GLY A 42 56.01 -26.32 -13.56
C GLY A 42 55.80 -25.14 -14.52
N ASP A 43 56.89 -24.42 -14.75
CA ASP A 43 57.14 -23.37 -15.76
C ASP A 43 56.94 -23.85 -17.19
N GLY A 44 56.76 -22.88 -18.12
CA GLY A 44 56.93 -23.13 -19.56
C GLY A 44 56.50 -22.00 -20.49
N ASP A 45 57.46 -21.18 -20.81
CA ASP A 45 57.61 -20.12 -21.82
C ASP A 45 57.10 -20.40 -23.24
N GLY A 46 56.95 -19.26 -24.02
CA GLY A 46 57.14 -19.14 -25.45
C GLY A 46 56.13 -18.27 -26.17
N MET A 47 56.29 -16.95 -26.36
CA MET A 47 56.85 -16.18 -27.50
C MET A 47 56.40 -16.72 -28.90
N ASP A 48 55.92 -15.94 -29.87
CA ASP A 48 56.15 -14.67 -30.49
C ASP A 48 55.11 -14.41 -31.59
N GLU A 49 54.86 -13.12 -31.85
CA GLU A 49 54.92 -12.31 -33.09
C GLU A 49 54.00 -12.75 -34.27
N ASP A 50 53.32 -11.91 -35.00
CA ASP A 50 53.56 -10.61 -35.62
C ASP A 50 52.29 -10.07 -36.30
N THR A 51 52.16 -8.76 -36.34
CA THR A 51 51.36 -7.86 -37.17
C THR A 51 51.90 -7.86 -38.62
N PRO A 52 51.36 -7.14 -39.65
CA PRO A 52 50.16 -6.28 -39.82
C PRO A 52 49.50 -6.29 -41.23
N THR A 53 48.56 -5.33 -41.44
CA THR A 53 48.34 -4.51 -42.67
C THR A 53 47.42 -5.15 -43.74
N GLU A 54 46.42 -4.54 -44.29
CA GLU A 54 46.20 -3.25 -44.93
C GLU A 54 44.72 -3.02 -45.23
N THR A 55 44.33 -1.74 -45.20
CA THR A 55 43.13 -1.15 -45.80
C THR A 55 43.31 -1.07 -47.35
N PRO A 56 42.23 -0.99 -48.11
CA PRO A 56 42.10 0.13 -49.01
C PRO A 56 40.75 0.85 -48.92
N GLU A 57 40.86 2.17 -48.94
CA GLU A 57 39.83 3.12 -49.34
C GLU A 57 39.51 3.03 -50.83
N SER A 58 38.28 3.40 -51.17
CA SER A 58 37.85 4.29 -52.27
C SER A 58 36.32 4.19 -52.38
N ASP A 59 35.62 5.23 -52.11
CA ASP A 59 35.28 6.45 -52.84
C ASP A 59 34.09 6.29 -53.78
N ASP A 60 33.19 7.28 -53.61
CA ASP A 60 32.30 7.94 -54.57
C ASP A 60 30.93 7.36 -54.87
N GLY A 61 29.92 8.25 -54.70
CA GLY A 61 28.68 8.21 -55.46
C GLY A 61 27.40 8.51 -54.72
N THR A 62 27.24 9.81 -54.42
CA THR A 62 25.99 10.56 -54.51
C THR A 62 24.79 9.79 -55.11
N GLU A 63 23.64 9.77 -54.38
CA GLU A 63 22.40 10.39 -54.87
C GLU A 63 21.34 10.41 -53.77
N THR A 64 20.83 11.59 -53.57
CA THR A 64 19.64 11.98 -52.84
C THR A 64 18.43 11.28 -53.44
N ASP A 65 17.80 10.42 -52.68
CA ASP A 65 16.40 10.10 -52.94
C ASP A 65 15.53 10.58 -51.75
N ALA A 66 14.73 11.58 -52.03
CA ALA A 66 13.67 12.06 -51.16
C ALA A 66 12.58 10.96 -51.12
N GLY A 67 12.79 9.98 -50.27
CA GLY A 67 11.82 8.99 -49.94
C GLY A 67 10.77 9.62 -49.01
N THR A 68 9.62 9.84 -49.61
CA THR A 68 8.30 10.04 -49.06
C THR A 68 8.20 9.59 -47.60
N ALA A 69 7.89 10.52 -46.70
CA ALA A 69 7.37 10.22 -45.39
C ALA A 69 6.10 9.38 -45.60
N THR A 70 6.23 8.09 -45.44
CA THR A 70 5.07 7.23 -45.21
C THR A 70 4.62 7.55 -43.79
N GLU A 71 3.52 8.28 -43.69
CA GLU A 71 2.71 8.26 -42.48
C GLU A 71 2.26 6.81 -42.28
N GLY A 72 3.07 6.05 -41.61
CA GLY A 72 2.70 4.80 -40.98
C GLY A 72 2.03 5.16 -39.68
N GLY A 73 0.71 5.40 -39.74
CA GLY A 73 -0.13 5.26 -38.57
C GLY A 73 -0.10 3.80 -38.16
N GLY A 74 0.93 3.36 -37.48
CA GLY A 74 0.96 2.20 -36.62
C GLY A 74 0.48 2.67 -35.28
N ASP A 75 -0.61 2.09 -34.86
CA ASP A 75 -1.16 2.08 -33.53
C ASP A 75 -0.03 1.72 -32.53
N MET A 76 0.71 2.73 -32.06
CA MET A 76 1.75 2.56 -31.05
C MET A 76 1.07 2.78 -29.70
N SER A 77 0.34 1.75 -29.24
CA SER A 77 -0.14 1.73 -27.88
C SER A 77 1.08 1.69 -26.95
N ARG A 78 1.26 2.76 -26.17
CA ARG A 78 2.28 2.81 -25.13
C ARG A 78 1.82 1.95 -23.95
N THR A 79 2.73 1.21 -23.34
CA THR A 79 2.45 0.45 -22.12
C THR A 79 2.81 1.30 -20.91
N LEU A 80 1.84 1.61 -20.06
CA LEU A 80 2.02 2.23 -18.77
C LEU A 80 2.31 1.11 -17.76
N ARG A 81 3.36 1.28 -16.95
CA ARG A 81 3.82 0.28 -15.99
C ARG A 81 3.65 0.78 -14.57
N VAL A 82 2.89 0.04 -13.76
CA VAL A 82 2.67 0.32 -12.33
C VAL A 82 2.93 -0.96 -11.53
N GLY A 83 3.92 -0.94 -10.64
CA GLY A 83 4.15 -2.02 -9.69
C GLY A 83 3.08 -2.02 -8.59
N ILE A 84 2.73 -3.18 -8.05
CA ILE A 84 1.82 -3.32 -6.91
C ILE A 84 2.58 -4.03 -5.79
N LEU A 85 2.84 -3.31 -4.69
CA LEU A 85 3.62 -3.79 -3.55
C LEU A 85 2.76 -3.77 -2.29
N MET A 86 2.17 -4.91 -1.90
CA MET A 86 1.18 -4.92 -0.82
C MET A 86 1.32 -6.14 0.09
N GLY A 87 0.99 -5.99 1.37
CA GLY A 87 1.00 -7.07 2.34
C GLY A 87 -0.30 -7.88 2.31
N VAL A 88 -0.35 -8.97 1.56
CA VAL A 88 -1.50 -9.89 1.52
C VAL A 88 -1.30 -11.11 2.42
N THR A 89 -0.12 -11.24 3.01
CA THR A 89 0.20 -12.21 4.07
C THR A 89 0.77 -11.49 5.30
N GLY A 90 1.11 -12.21 6.35
CA GLY A 90 1.64 -11.62 7.59
C GLY A 90 0.56 -10.98 8.48
N GLY A 91 0.84 -9.80 9.00
CA GLY A 91 -0.04 -9.05 9.93
C GLY A 91 -1.32 -8.55 9.28
N LEU A 92 -1.24 -8.16 8.00
CA LEU A 92 -2.33 -7.60 7.19
C LEU A 92 -3.03 -8.65 6.31
N SER A 93 -2.85 -9.95 6.57
CA SER A 93 -3.41 -11.02 5.74
C SER A 93 -4.93 -10.99 5.58
N GLU A 94 -5.66 -10.30 6.43
CA GLU A 94 -7.10 -10.14 6.34
C GLU A 94 -7.50 -8.90 5.52
N LEU A 95 -6.79 -7.78 5.70
CA LEU A 95 -7.09 -6.50 5.05
C LEU A 95 -6.45 -6.39 3.66
N GLY A 96 -5.27 -6.97 3.45
CA GLY A 96 -4.48 -6.79 2.23
C GLY A 96 -5.13 -7.32 0.94
N PRO A 97 -5.75 -8.52 0.93
CA PRO A 97 -6.33 -9.07 -0.29
C PRO A 97 -7.39 -8.18 -0.97
N PRO A 98 -8.40 -7.62 -0.30
CA PRO A 98 -9.37 -6.71 -0.93
C PRO A 98 -8.73 -5.39 -1.39
N ILE A 99 -7.73 -4.85 -0.67
CA ILE A 99 -6.99 -3.65 -1.05
C ILE A 99 -6.20 -3.91 -2.35
N ARG A 100 -5.49 -5.04 -2.43
CA ARG A 100 -4.80 -5.47 -3.66
C ARG A 100 -5.76 -5.63 -4.83
N GLN A 101 -6.93 -6.26 -4.62
CA GLN A 101 -7.95 -6.44 -5.66
C GLN A 101 -8.39 -5.10 -6.25
N ALA A 102 -8.51 -4.06 -5.42
CA ALA A 102 -8.86 -2.73 -5.90
C ALA A 102 -7.75 -2.10 -6.76
N ALA A 103 -6.48 -2.29 -6.41
CA ALA A 103 -5.34 -1.85 -7.24
C ALA A 103 -5.31 -2.57 -8.59
N GLU A 104 -5.45 -3.90 -8.59
CA GLU A 104 -5.49 -4.70 -9.82
C GLU A 104 -6.70 -4.31 -10.70
N LEU A 105 -7.85 -4.03 -10.07
CA LEU A 105 -9.05 -3.59 -10.77
C LEU A 105 -8.83 -2.28 -11.53
N ALA A 106 -8.13 -1.30 -10.93
CA ALA A 106 -7.84 -0.03 -11.58
C ALA A 106 -6.99 -0.25 -12.84
N ALA A 107 -5.93 -1.05 -12.75
CA ALA A 107 -5.06 -1.36 -13.87
C ALA A 107 -5.80 -2.14 -14.97
N ASP A 108 -6.52 -3.20 -14.60
CA ASP A 108 -7.29 -4.02 -15.55
C ASP A 108 -8.39 -3.20 -16.25
N TYR A 109 -9.06 -2.31 -15.50
CA TYR A 109 -10.10 -1.44 -16.04
C TYR A 109 -9.54 -0.46 -17.07
N MET A 110 -8.42 0.18 -16.79
CA MET A 110 -7.75 1.08 -17.73
C MET A 110 -7.24 0.34 -18.97
N ASP A 111 -6.62 -0.84 -18.83
CA ASP A 111 -6.17 -1.68 -19.95
C ASP A 111 -7.32 -2.13 -20.85
N GLU A 112 -8.48 -2.42 -20.27
CA GLU A 112 -9.64 -2.87 -21.04
C GLU A 112 -10.40 -1.74 -21.75
N GLN A 113 -10.37 -0.52 -21.22
CA GLN A 113 -11.14 0.61 -21.74
C GLN A 113 -10.33 1.52 -22.66
N SER A 114 -9.00 1.58 -22.53
CA SER A 114 -8.16 2.41 -23.39
C SER A 114 -7.85 1.73 -24.71
N ASP A 115 -8.00 2.47 -25.81
CA ASP A 115 -7.55 2.05 -27.15
C ASP A 115 -6.11 2.54 -27.43
N MET A 116 -5.60 3.52 -26.65
CA MET A 116 -4.28 4.16 -26.84
C MET A 116 -3.20 3.56 -25.94
N PHE A 117 -3.56 3.10 -24.75
CA PHE A 117 -2.63 2.58 -23.74
C PHE A 117 -2.94 1.14 -23.36
N SER A 118 -1.88 0.38 -23.07
CA SER A 118 -2.00 -0.83 -22.25
C SER A 118 -1.49 -0.49 -20.84
N VAL A 119 -2.10 -1.06 -19.82
CA VAL A 119 -1.64 -0.92 -18.44
C VAL A 119 -1.15 -2.27 -17.95
N GLU A 120 0.16 -2.35 -17.65
CA GLU A 120 0.82 -3.57 -17.16
C GLU A 120 1.17 -3.40 -15.68
N TYR A 121 0.90 -4.42 -14.89
CA TYR A 121 1.33 -4.46 -13.50
C TYR A 121 2.02 -5.76 -13.12
N GLN A 122 2.89 -5.70 -12.12
CA GLN A 122 3.46 -6.84 -11.41
C GLN A 122 3.17 -6.68 -9.93
N PHE A 123 2.77 -7.77 -9.27
CA PHE A 123 2.48 -7.80 -7.85
C PHE A 123 3.58 -8.49 -7.06
N GLU A 124 3.99 -7.86 -5.94
CA GLU A 124 4.88 -8.44 -4.94
C GLU A 124 4.24 -8.37 -3.55
N ASP A 125 4.31 -9.49 -2.80
CA ASP A 125 3.78 -9.57 -1.42
C ASP A 125 4.85 -9.16 -0.42
N THR A 126 4.60 -8.10 0.34
CA THR A 126 5.53 -7.66 1.41
C THR A 126 5.49 -8.55 2.65
N ALA A 127 4.54 -9.45 2.76
CA ALA A 127 4.27 -10.25 3.96
C ALA A 127 4.12 -9.42 5.26
N THR A 128 3.85 -8.11 5.14
CA THR A 128 3.85 -7.12 6.24
C THR A 128 5.23 -7.09 6.97
N ASP A 129 6.30 -7.36 6.25
CA ASP A 129 7.69 -7.43 6.75
C ASP A 129 8.59 -6.49 5.94
N PRO A 130 9.36 -5.60 6.57
CA PRO A 130 10.18 -4.60 5.86
C PRO A 130 11.23 -5.20 4.93
N ASN A 131 11.89 -6.29 5.31
CA ASN A 131 12.92 -6.91 4.47
C ASN A 131 12.31 -7.58 3.23
N THR A 132 11.13 -8.19 3.40
CA THR A 132 10.37 -8.76 2.28
C THR A 132 9.86 -7.65 1.37
N GLY A 133 9.40 -6.52 1.95
CA GLY A 133 9.00 -5.32 1.21
C GLY A 133 10.14 -4.75 0.36
N ILE A 134 11.33 -4.56 0.95
CA ILE A 134 12.55 -4.13 0.23
C ILE A 134 12.84 -5.07 -0.94
N SER A 135 12.83 -6.39 -0.71
CA SER A 135 13.11 -7.37 -1.78
C SER A 135 12.05 -7.34 -2.89
N GLY A 136 10.77 -7.12 -2.54
CA GLY A 136 9.68 -6.94 -3.51
C GLY A 136 9.81 -5.66 -4.32
N ALA A 137 10.17 -4.54 -3.66
CA ALA A 137 10.43 -3.27 -4.34
C ALA A 137 11.64 -3.38 -5.28
N GLU A 138 12.76 -4.02 -4.84
CA GLU A 138 13.92 -4.29 -5.70
C GLU A 138 13.52 -5.12 -6.94
N ALA A 139 12.67 -6.13 -6.78
CA ALA A 139 12.20 -6.94 -7.90
C ALA A 139 11.35 -6.14 -8.91
N LEU A 140 10.55 -5.18 -8.45
CA LEU A 140 9.79 -4.27 -9.32
C LEU A 140 10.72 -3.28 -10.04
N VAL A 141 11.71 -2.72 -9.34
CA VAL A 141 12.73 -1.84 -9.96
C VAL A 141 13.56 -2.59 -11.00
N ASP A 142 14.01 -3.81 -10.70
CA ASP A 142 14.76 -4.67 -11.63
C ASP A 142 13.94 -5.09 -12.87
N ALA A 143 12.62 -5.05 -12.76
CA ALA A 143 11.68 -5.28 -13.86
C ALA A 143 11.24 -4.00 -14.58
N ASP A 144 11.95 -2.87 -14.36
CA ASP A 144 11.72 -1.56 -14.97
C ASP A 144 10.32 -0.98 -14.70
N TYR A 145 9.77 -1.13 -13.49
CA TYR A 145 8.56 -0.43 -13.06
C TYR A 145 8.94 0.95 -12.49
N PRO A 146 8.52 2.06 -13.13
CA PRO A 146 8.92 3.42 -12.73
C PRO A 146 8.06 4.00 -11.59
N ALA A 147 6.95 3.33 -11.28
CA ALA A 147 6.02 3.73 -10.25
C ALA A 147 5.44 2.51 -9.53
N ILE A 148 5.20 2.61 -8.22
CA ILE A 148 4.72 1.53 -7.35
C ILE A 148 3.53 2.01 -6.52
N ALA A 149 2.40 1.32 -6.61
CA ALA A 149 1.27 1.46 -5.69
C ALA A 149 1.52 0.54 -4.47
N GLY A 150 1.73 1.14 -3.32
CA GLY A 150 2.11 0.42 -2.08
C GLY A 150 2.94 1.32 -1.15
N ALA A 151 3.47 0.81 -0.03
CA ALA A 151 3.05 -0.44 0.57
C ALA A 151 1.81 -0.21 1.45
N LEU A 152 1.38 -1.22 2.23
CA LEU A 152 0.20 -1.04 3.12
C LEU A 152 0.60 -0.73 4.57
N SER A 153 1.74 -1.24 5.02
CA SER A 153 2.26 -1.00 6.36
C SER A 153 3.23 0.18 6.34
N SER A 154 3.03 1.16 7.21
CA SER A 154 3.85 2.38 7.24
C SER A 154 5.35 2.09 7.39
N THR A 155 5.74 1.12 8.25
CA THR A 155 7.15 0.69 8.38
C THR A 155 7.68 0.12 7.06
N VAL A 156 6.88 -0.63 6.32
CA VAL A 156 7.31 -1.18 5.02
C VAL A 156 7.47 -0.04 4.02
N THR A 157 6.51 0.88 3.92
CA THR A 157 6.58 2.04 3.02
C THR A 157 7.82 2.90 3.31
N ILE A 158 8.07 3.26 4.57
CA ILE A 158 9.26 4.04 4.95
C ILE A 158 10.53 3.30 4.53
N GLN A 159 10.63 2.00 4.82
CA GLN A 159 11.83 1.22 4.52
C GLN A 159 12.02 0.98 3.01
N THR A 160 10.94 0.83 2.23
CA THR A 160 11.03 0.73 0.76
C THR A 160 11.38 2.08 0.14
N ALA A 161 10.81 3.17 0.64
CA ALA A 161 11.13 4.52 0.18
C ALA A 161 12.60 4.85 0.41
N GLU A 162 13.10 4.72 1.64
CA GLU A 162 14.48 5.05 1.99
C GLU A 162 15.53 4.19 1.28
N ASN A 163 15.26 2.89 1.09
CA ASN A 163 16.27 1.95 0.62
C ASN A 163 16.17 1.61 -0.86
N VAL A 164 15.00 1.77 -1.49
CA VAL A 164 14.76 1.30 -2.85
C VAL A 164 14.16 2.38 -3.75
N THR A 165 12.93 2.86 -3.48
CA THR A 165 12.19 3.66 -4.46
C THR A 165 12.82 5.04 -4.66
N VAL A 166 13.09 5.80 -3.62
CA VAL A 166 13.73 7.13 -3.69
C VAL A 166 15.16 7.04 -4.29
N PRO A 167 16.05 6.14 -3.82
CA PRO A 167 17.38 6.02 -4.42
C PRO A 167 17.41 5.65 -5.90
N ASN A 168 16.38 4.97 -6.40
CA ASN A 168 16.26 4.56 -7.81
C ASN A 168 15.36 5.50 -8.63
N GLY A 169 14.85 6.58 -8.04
CA GLY A 169 13.98 7.53 -8.72
C GLY A 169 12.63 6.91 -9.15
N VAL A 170 12.07 6.04 -8.34
CA VAL A 170 10.77 5.38 -8.56
C VAL A 170 9.73 6.03 -7.66
N VAL A 171 8.58 6.42 -8.23
CA VAL A 171 7.47 7.01 -7.47
C VAL A 171 6.75 5.93 -6.69
N GLU A 172 6.55 6.16 -5.39
CA GLU A 172 5.74 5.28 -4.54
C GLU A 172 4.47 6.02 -4.09
N CYS A 173 3.30 5.39 -4.24
CA CYS A 173 2.02 5.95 -3.79
C CYS A 173 1.32 4.95 -2.87
N SER A 174 1.33 5.22 -1.57
CA SER A 174 0.71 4.32 -0.59
C SER A 174 -0.78 4.58 -0.42
N PRO A 175 -1.62 3.54 -0.51
CA PRO A 175 -3.05 3.67 -0.24
C PRO A 175 -3.43 3.54 1.24
N ALA A 176 -2.52 3.10 2.11
CA ALA A 176 -2.88 2.68 3.47
C ALA A 176 -1.84 2.97 4.55
N SER A 177 -0.69 3.56 4.20
CA SER A 177 0.35 3.91 5.18
C SER A 177 0.10 5.28 5.77
N THR A 178 -0.43 5.29 6.98
CA THR A 178 -1.00 6.49 7.63
C THR A 178 -0.06 7.19 8.60
N SER A 179 1.10 6.59 8.94
CA SER A 179 2.04 7.15 9.93
C SER A 179 2.45 8.59 9.62
N PRO A 180 2.44 9.50 10.63
CA PRO A 180 2.93 10.87 10.46
C PRO A 180 4.44 10.93 10.10
N ALA A 181 5.21 9.89 10.38
CA ALA A 181 6.63 9.83 10.01
C ALA A 181 6.85 9.88 8.48
N ILE A 182 5.83 9.52 7.68
CA ILE A 182 5.87 9.64 6.22
C ILE A 182 5.85 11.11 5.78
N THR A 183 5.04 11.95 6.42
CA THR A 183 4.97 13.40 6.16
C THR A 183 6.34 14.09 6.34
N ASP A 184 7.14 13.61 7.30
CA ASP A 184 8.44 14.18 7.66
C ASP A 184 9.63 13.52 6.92
N LEU A 185 9.36 12.58 6.00
CA LEU A 185 10.41 11.83 5.30
C LEU A 185 11.12 12.71 4.25
N ASP A 186 12.45 12.66 4.20
CA ASP A 186 13.25 13.30 3.14
C ASP A 186 13.28 12.39 1.90
N ASP A 187 12.19 12.40 1.14
CA ASP A 187 11.94 11.48 0.03
C ASP A 187 12.14 12.10 -1.36
N ASN A 188 12.57 13.37 -1.43
CA ASN A 188 12.72 14.12 -2.68
C ASN A 188 11.44 14.15 -3.54
N ASP A 189 10.28 14.21 -2.93
CA ASP A 189 8.95 14.23 -3.54
C ASP A 189 8.59 12.96 -4.35
N TYR A 190 9.20 11.80 -4.00
CA TYR A 190 8.91 10.51 -4.64
C TYR A 190 7.85 9.69 -3.92
N LEU A 191 7.46 10.06 -2.69
CA LEU A 191 6.46 9.34 -1.90
C LEU A 191 5.17 10.14 -1.78
N PHE A 192 4.07 9.53 -2.22
CA PHE A 192 2.71 10.06 -2.14
C PHE A 192 1.81 9.09 -1.37
N ARG A 193 0.66 9.56 -0.91
CA ARG A 193 -0.37 8.68 -0.36
C ARG A 193 -1.78 9.19 -0.63
N THR A 194 -2.65 8.27 -1.03
CA THR A 194 -4.09 8.52 -1.23
C THR A 194 -4.90 8.29 0.05
N THR A 195 -4.23 7.96 1.14
CA THR A 195 -4.80 7.85 2.49
C THR A 195 -4.41 9.05 3.35
N PRO A 196 -5.27 9.51 4.26
CA PRO A 196 -4.91 10.57 5.20
C PRO A 196 -3.89 10.11 6.24
N THR A 197 -3.24 11.10 6.88
CA THR A 197 -2.30 10.84 7.98
C THR A 197 -3.01 10.52 9.30
N ASP A 198 -2.36 9.72 10.14
CA ASP A 198 -2.79 9.41 11.52
C ASP A 198 -2.91 10.66 12.41
N ALA A 199 -2.26 11.77 12.06
CA ALA A 199 -2.44 13.03 12.78
C ALA A 199 -3.91 13.51 12.72
N LEU A 200 -4.57 13.38 11.57
CA LEU A 200 -5.99 13.71 11.42
C LEU A 200 -6.88 12.67 12.13
N GLN A 201 -6.55 11.38 12.01
CA GLN A 201 -7.33 10.32 12.65
C GLN A 201 -7.30 10.40 14.17
N ALA A 202 -6.16 10.77 14.74
CA ALA A 202 -5.99 10.97 16.18
C ALA A 202 -6.93 12.04 16.75
N GLU A 203 -7.12 13.14 16.03
CA GLU A 203 -8.09 14.18 16.40
C GLU A 203 -9.54 13.66 16.38
N VAL A 204 -9.90 12.91 15.34
CA VAL A 204 -11.24 12.29 15.25
C VAL A 204 -11.46 11.28 16.38
N MET A 205 -10.47 10.43 16.67
CA MET A 205 -10.54 9.47 17.78
C MET A 205 -10.67 10.20 19.14
N THR A 206 -9.93 11.29 19.31
CA THR A 206 -10.02 12.14 20.51
C THR A 206 -11.39 12.78 20.65
N GLN A 207 -11.94 13.34 19.57
CA GLN A 207 -13.30 13.90 19.57
C GLN A 207 -14.33 12.85 19.97
N VAL A 208 -14.27 11.65 19.37
CA VAL A 208 -15.16 10.54 19.73
C VAL A 208 -15.03 10.18 21.21
N GLY A 209 -13.81 10.01 21.70
CA GLY A 209 -13.56 9.67 23.10
C GLY A 209 -14.06 10.73 24.08
N ARG A 210 -13.80 12.01 23.80
CA ARG A 210 -14.14 13.13 24.69
C ARG A 210 -15.61 13.52 24.63
N GLU A 211 -16.19 13.60 23.42
CA GLU A 211 -17.53 14.16 23.23
C GLU A 211 -18.63 13.10 23.24
N ARG A 212 -18.35 11.90 22.68
CA ARG A 212 -19.37 10.86 22.60
C ARG A 212 -19.30 9.84 23.72
N LEU A 213 -18.08 9.45 24.12
CA LEU A 213 -17.87 8.48 25.21
C LEU A 213 -17.70 9.16 26.57
N GLU A 214 -17.62 10.49 26.61
CA GLU A 214 -17.45 11.30 27.82
C GLU A 214 -16.25 10.88 28.68
N ALA A 215 -15.20 10.29 28.05
CA ALA A 215 -14.02 9.82 28.72
C ALA A 215 -13.10 10.99 29.12
N GLU A 216 -12.63 11.02 30.37
CA GLU A 216 -11.66 12.01 30.87
C GLU A 216 -10.23 11.47 30.84
N THR A 217 -10.10 10.16 31.00
CA THR A 217 -8.80 9.46 31.06
C THR A 217 -8.73 8.41 29.96
N THR A 218 -7.53 8.26 29.39
CA THR A 218 -7.24 7.22 28.39
C THR A 218 -5.94 6.52 28.68
N ALA A 219 -5.77 5.34 28.07
CA ALA A 219 -4.49 4.65 27.95
C ALA A 219 -4.32 4.14 26.53
N THR A 220 -3.08 3.90 26.09
CA THR A 220 -2.77 3.36 24.79
C THR A 220 -2.11 1.98 24.88
N LEU A 221 -2.49 1.10 23.97
CA LEU A 221 -1.87 -0.20 23.70
C LEU A 221 -1.56 -0.28 22.21
N SER A 222 -0.31 -0.06 21.80
CA SER A 222 0.08 0.12 20.42
C SER A 222 1.07 -0.93 19.93
N LEU A 223 0.93 -1.33 18.67
CA LEU A 223 1.89 -2.16 17.97
C LEU A 223 3.25 -1.43 17.90
N ASN A 224 4.33 -2.12 18.23
CA ASN A 224 5.69 -1.58 18.21
C ASN A 224 6.25 -1.50 16.78
N ASN A 225 5.74 -0.54 16.01
CA ASN A 225 6.18 -0.19 14.66
C ASN A 225 5.80 1.27 14.34
N ASP A 226 6.20 1.81 13.17
CA ASP A 226 5.99 3.23 12.82
C ASP A 226 4.49 3.61 12.76
N TYR A 227 3.60 2.68 12.35
CA TYR A 227 2.16 2.90 12.40
C TYR A 227 1.66 3.01 13.84
N GLY A 228 1.89 1.96 14.64
CA GLY A 228 1.32 1.90 15.99
C GLY A 228 1.86 2.97 16.92
N GLN A 229 3.15 3.30 16.82
CA GLN A 229 3.78 4.34 17.63
C GLN A 229 3.36 5.74 17.15
N GLY A 230 3.39 5.99 15.83
CA GLY A 230 3.01 7.27 15.25
C GLY A 230 1.59 7.69 15.62
N LEU A 231 0.62 6.76 15.46
CA LEU A 231 -0.76 7.04 15.84
C LEU A 231 -0.94 7.18 17.35
N ALA A 232 -0.25 6.36 18.17
CA ALA A 232 -0.35 6.49 19.63
C ALA A 232 0.21 7.81 20.15
N ASP A 233 1.29 8.31 19.56
CA ASP A 233 1.90 9.60 19.91
C ASP A 233 0.99 10.76 19.46
N ALA A 234 0.45 10.71 18.23
CA ALA A 234 -0.50 11.71 17.75
C ALA A 234 -1.78 11.75 18.59
N TYR A 235 -2.35 10.57 18.92
CA TYR A 235 -3.51 10.48 19.79
C TYR A 235 -3.25 10.99 21.20
N THR A 236 -2.08 10.69 21.77
CA THR A 236 -1.66 11.21 23.09
C THR A 236 -1.62 12.74 23.07
N SER A 237 -1.00 13.34 22.06
CA SER A 237 -0.94 14.79 21.91
C SER A 237 -2.33 15.40 21.77
N ALA A 238 -3.16 14.89 20.87
CA ALA A 238 -4.52 15.37 20.66
C ALA A 238 -5.38 15.25 21.94
N TRP A 239 -5.23 14.14 22.67
CA TRP A 239 -5.97 13.91 23.92
C TRP A 239 -5.59 14.91 25.03
N GLU A 240 -4.30 15.19 25.18
CA GLU A 240 -3.79 16.17 26.17
C GLU A 240 -4.18 17.60 25.78
N ASP A 241 -4.11 17.96 24.50
CA ASP A 241 -4.54 19.25 23.97
C ASP A 241 -6.05 19.48 24.17
N ALA A 242 -6.86 18.42 24.11
CA ALA A 242 -8.29 18.43 24.45
C ALA A 242 -8.55 18.47 25.98
N GLY A 243 -7.50 18.57 26.80
CA GLY A 243 -7.59 18.67 28.26
C GLY A 243 -7.86 17.34 28.97
N GLY A 244 -7.70 16.20 28.30
CA GLY A 244 -7.76 14.87 28.88
C GLY A 244 -6.44 14.45 29.54
N SER A 245 -6.41 13.25 30.11
CA SER A 245 -5.19 12.69 30.74
C SER A 245 -4.90 11.31 30.18
N VAL A 246 -3.67 11.10 29.72
CA VAL A 246 -3.15 9.78 29.30
C VAL A 246 -2.46 9.13 30.50
N GLN A 247 -3.01 8.01 30.97
CA GLN A 247 -2.53 7.35 32.19
C GLN A 247 -1.35 6.42 31.92
N ASN A 248 -1.46 5.59 30.87
CA ASN A 248 -0.46 4.60 30.53
C ASN A 248 -0.29 4.52 29.00
N GLN A 249 0.96 4.37 28.56
CA GLN A 249 1.31 4.11 27.17
C GLN A 249 2.11 2.82 27.11
N VAL A 250 1.58 1.80 26.43
CA VAL A 250 2.14 0.46 26.40
C VAL A 250 2.28 0.00 24.97
N SER A 251 3.48 -0.46 24.59
CA SER A 251 3.72 -1.08 23.28
C SER A 251 3.71 -2.60 23.36
N PHE A 252 3.40 -3.25 22.25
CA PHE A 252 3.47 -4.71 22.13
C PHE A 252 4.13 -5.14 20.82
N GLU A 253 4.83 -6.29 20.86
CA GLU A 253 5.36 -6.94 19.66
C GLU A 253 4.29 -7.85 19.03
N PRO A 254 4.23 -7.95 17.68
CA PRO A 254 3.26 -8.81 17.01
C PRO A 254 3.55 -10.30 17.26
N GLY A 255 2.52 -11.14 17.06
CA GLY A 255 2.67 -12.60 17.05
C GLY A 255 2.89 -13.26 18.41
N GLN A 256 2.62 -12.55 19.50
CA GLN A 256 2.70 -13.16 20.85
C GLN A 256 1.51 -14.09 21.11
N GLY A 257 1.74 -15.12 21.91
CA GLY A 257 0.70 -16.07 22.32
C GLY A 257 -0.26 -15.51 23.39
N SER A 258 0.10 -14.40 24.07
CA SER A 258 -0.74 -13.68 25.02
C SER A 258 -0.24 -12.25 25.20
N TYR A 259 -1.18 -11.33 25.43
CA TYR A 259 -0.96 -9.92 25.72
C TYR A 259 -1.50 -9.50 27.09
N THR A 260 -1.78 -10.45 27.98
CA THR A 260 -2.32 -10.20 29.32
C THR A 260 -1.44 -9.24 30.15
N SER A 261 -0.10 -9.35 30.01
CA SER A 261 0.84 -8.48 30.70
C SER A 261 0.75 -7.02 30.23
N GLN A 262 0.65 -6.80 28.92
CA GLN A 262 0.52 -5.49 28.31
C GLN A 262 -0.84 -4.87 28.65
N LEU A 263 -1.93 -5.64 28.56
CA LEU A 263 -3.26 -5.23 28.97
C LEU A 263 -3.30 -4.85 30.46
N SER A 264 -2.71 -5.66 31.33
CA SER A 264 -2.64 -5.35 32.75
C SER A 264 -1.87 -4.04 33.04
N SER A 265 -0.83 -3.77 32.26
CA SER A 265 -0.06 -2.53 32.39
C SER A 265 -0.84 -1.31 31.89
N ALA A 266 -1.51 -1.43 30.73
CA ALA A 266 -2.31 -0.35 30.17
C ALA A 266 -3.51 -0.01 31.06
N LEU A 267 -4.13 -1.01 31.69
CA LEU A 267 -5.38 -0.87 32.46
C LEU A 267 -5.17 -0.70 33.98
N GLN A 268 -3.92 -0.62 34.48
CA GLN A 268 -3.65 -0.63 35.94
C GLN A 268 -4.34 0.52 36.69
N ASP A 269 -4.46 1.69 36.06
CA ASP A 269 -5.05 2.89 36.68
C ASP A 269 -6.54 3.09 36.30
N GLN A 270 -7.17 2.07 35.69
CA GLN A 270 -8.57 2.03 35.29
C GLN A 270 -8.99 3.23 34.42
N PRO A 271 -8.38 3.40 33.23
CA PRO A 271 -8.78 4.45 32.29
C PRO A 271 -10.24 4.31 31.87
N ASP A 272 -10.89 5.42 31.55
CA ASP A 272 -12.25 5.43 31.00
C ASP A 272 -12.27 4.84 29.59
N LEU A 273 -11.19 5.06 28.83
CA LEU A 273 -11.04 4.63 27.43
C LEU A 273 -9.68 3.96 27.22
N LEU A 274 -9.66 2.83 26.55
CA LEU A 274 -8.43 2.19 26.04
C LEU A 274 -8.35 2.34 24.52
N MET A 275 -7.32 3.01 24.03
CA MET A 275 -6.99 3.03 22.60
C MET A 275 -6.11 1.82 22.27
N VAL A 276 -6.51 1.01 21.28
CA VAL A 276 -5.75 -0.16 20.82
C VAL A 276 -5.41 0.00 19.36
N VAL A 277 -4.11 0.04 19.03
CA VAL A 277 -3.59 0.13 17.64
C VAL A 277 -2.87 -1.15 17.29
N GLY A 278 -3.22 -1.75 16.16
CA GLY A 278 -2.57 -2.96 15.66
C GLY A 278 -3.23 -3.49 14.40
N TYR A 279 -2.85 -4.71 14.05
CA TYR A 279 -3.43 -5.42 12.90
C TYR A 279 -4.31 -6.58 13.35
N PRO A 280 -5.26 -7.08 12.52
CA PRO A 280 -6.29 -8.04 12.94
C PRO A 280 -5.71 -9.29 13.61
N LYS A 281 -4.59 -9.82 13.13
CA LYS A 281 -3.96 -11.01 13.68
C LYS A 281 -3.55 -10.86 15.14
N SER A 282 -3.02 -9.70 15.53
CA SER A 282 -2.70 -9.40 16.95
C SER A 282 -3.96 -8.99 17.71
N GLY A 283 -4.86 -8.26 17.07
CA GLY A 283 -6.13 -7.81 17.64
C GLY A 283 -6.98 -8.97 18.18
N VAL A 284 -7.11 -10.06 17.42
CA VAL A 284 -7.83 -11.26 17.87
C VAL A 284 -7.29 -11.76 19.21
N GLN A 285 -5.96 -11.87 19.38
CA GLN A 285 -5.39 -12.34 20.65
C GLN A 285 -5.52 -11.30 21.77
N ILE A 286 -5.32 -10.00 21.46
CA ILE A 286 -5.49 -8.91 22.43
C ILE A 286 -6.91 -8.92 23.01
N PHE A 287 -7.93 -9.00 22.14
CA PHE A 287 -9.32 -8.98 22.60
C PHE A 287 -9.74 -10.29 23.27
N ARG A 288 -9.20 -11.45 22.88
CA ARG A 288 -9.41 -12.70 23.62
C ARG A 288 -8.87 -12.62 25.04
N ASP A 289 -7.66 -12.10 25.20
CA ASP A 289 -7.05 -11.90 26.53
C ASP A 289 -7.84 -10.83 27.33
N PHE A 290 -8.25 -9.72 26.69
CA PHE A 290 -9.06 -8.71 27.36
C PHE A 290 -10.37 -9.31 27.91
N TYR A 291 -11.16 -9.99 27.07
CA TYR A 291 -12.42 -10.59 27.54
C TYR A 291 -12.24 -11.85 28.38
N GLY A 292 -11.06 -12.39 28.46
CA GLY A 292 -10.69 -13.45 29.43
C GLY A 292 -10.57 -12.92 30.85
N ASP A 293 -10.05 -11.71 31.02
CA ASP A 293 -9.74 -11.10 32.32
C ASP A 293 -10.69 -9.97 32.70
N TYR A 294 -11.32 -9.28 31.72
CA TYR A 294 -12.17 -8.11 31.91
C TYR A 294 -13.55 -8.30 31.25
N SER A 295 -14.57 -7.63 31.80
CA SER A 295 -15.90 -7.57 31.18
C SER A 295 -15.99 -6.44 30.16
N GLN A 296 -17.03 -6.48 29.31
CA GLN A 296 -17.33 -5.36 28.39
C GLN A 296 -17.64 -4.03 29.12
N ASP A 297 -18.06 -4.09 30.38
CA ASP A 297 -18.38 -2.91 31.19
C ASP A 297 -17.15 -2.33 31.92
N PHE A 298 -15.94 -2.86 31.65
CA PHE A 298 -14.73 -2.41 32.37
C PHE A 298 -14.27 -1.02 31.90
N CYS A 299 -14.16 -0.83 30.57
CA CYS A 299 -13.91 0.45 29.92
C CYS A 299 -14.41 0.38 28.47
N ASP A 300 -14.64 1.55 27.86
CA ASP A 300 -14.76 1.62 26.42
C ASP A 300 -13.41 1.43 25.75
N ILE A 301 -13.41 0.97 24.51
CA ILE A 301 -12.20 0.78 23.69
C ILE A 301 -12.39 1.52 22.39
N ILE A 302 -11.36 2.21 21.90
CA ILE A 302 -11.35 2.82 20.57
C ILE A 302 -10.22 2.23 19.74
N VAL A 303 -10.52 1.90 18.49
CA VAL A 303 -9.57 1.29 17.54
C VAL A 303 -9.53 2.09 16.23
N PRO A 304 -8.38 2.15 15.54
CA PRO A 304 -8.28 2.71 14.20
C PRO A 304 -8.60 1.67 13.12
N ASP A 305 -8.38 2.08 11.86
CA ASP A 305 -8.57 1.31 10.63
C ASP A 305 -7.85 -0.04 10.59
N GLY A 306 -6.63 -0.11 11.15
CA GLY A 306 -5.85 -1.35 11.19
C GLY A 306 -6.52 -2.51 11.92
N LEU A 307 -7.58 -2.23 12.68
CA LEU A 307 -8.41 -3.23 13.35
C LEU A 307 -9.85 -3.28 12.81
N GLN A 308 -10.17 -2.57 11.72
CA GLN A 308 -11.49 -2.65 11.09
C GLN A 308 -11.65 -3.97 10.33
N SER A 309 -12.30 -4.93 10.94
CA SER A 309 -12.62 -6.22 10.34
C SER A 309 -13.99 -6.73 10.79
N GLY A 310 -14.85 -7.06 9.84
CA GLY A 310 -16.15 -7.68 10.11
C GLY A 310 -16.04 -9.05 10.77
N ASN A 311 -14.90 -9.73 10.63
CA ASN A 311 -14.67 -11.06 11.20
C ASN A 311 -14.21 -11.00 12.67
N LEU A 312 -13.67 -9.87 13.12
CA LEU A 312 -13.01 -9.74 14.42
C LEU A 312 -13.88 -10.20 15.60
N PRO A 313 -15.19 -9.82 15.74
CA PRO A 313 -16.03 -10.33 16.82
C PRO A 313 -16.19 -11.84 16.78
N GLY A 314 -16.33 -12.45 15.61
CA GLY A 314 -16.44 -13.89 15.41
C GLY A 314 -15.16 -14.63 15.82
N ASP A 315 -14.01 -14.12 15.41
CA ASP A 315 -12.70 -14.68 15.72
C ASP A 315 -12.33 -14.54 17.20
N VAL A 316 -12.70 -13.43 17.81
CA VAL A 316 -12.54 -13.23 19.27
C VAL A 316 -13.51 -14.11 20.07
N GLY A 317 -14.70 -14.39 19.53
CA GLY A 317 -15.78 -15.08 20.22
C GLY A 317 -16.55 -14.19 21.20
N ASN A 318 -16.60 -12.89 20.94
CA ASN A 318 -17.27 -11.88 21.74
C ASN A 318 -17.91 -10.82 20.85
N SER A 319 -19.05 -10.24 21.23
CA SER A 319 -19.75 -9.21 20.46
C SER A 319 -19.02 -7.86 20.43
N MET A 320 -18.06 -7.65 21.32
CA MET A 320 -17.18 -6.45 21.38
C MET A 320 -17.94 -5.11 21.42
N ARG A 321 -19.11 -5.04 22.05
CA ARG A 321 -19.99 -3.85 22.03
C ARG A 321 -19.42 -2.61 22.73
N ASN A 322 -18.36 -2.76 23.53
CA ASN A 322 -17.60 -1.67 24.10
C ASN A 322 -16.46 -1.20 23.20
N VAL A 323 -16.35 -1.72 21.96
CA VAL A 323 -15.30 -1.33 21.02
C VAL A 323 -15.89 -0.46 19.91
N TRP A 324 -15.40 0.76 19.85
CA TRP A 324 -15.67 1.77 18.83
C TRP A 324 -14.48 1.85 17.88
N GLY A 325 -14.70 2.26 16.66
CA GLY A 325 -13.60 2.40 15.72
C GLY A 325 -13.79 3.58 14.78
N THR A 326 -12.67 4.10 14.31
CA THR A 326 -12.63 5.09 13.23
C THR A 326 -11.80 4.53 12.08
N ALA A 327 -12.18 4.80 10.86
CA ALA A 327 -11.36 4.45 9.68
C ALA A 327 -11.63 5.44 8.55
N PRO A 328 -10.62 5.78 7.74
CA PRO A 328 -10.83 6.52 6.51
C PRO A 328 -11.87 5.80 5.64
N THR A 329 -12.83 6.53 5.11
CA THR A 329 -13.87 5.98 4.25
C THR A 329 -13.90 6.68 2.91
N SER A 330 -14.22 5.92 1.87
CA SER A 330 -14.32 6.45 0.51
C SER A 330 -15.60 7.28 0.37
N THR A 331 -15.44 8.56 0.04
CA THR A 331 -16.54 9.51 -0.19
C THR A 331 -16.31 10.36 -1.44
N GLY A 332 -15.33 9.98 -2.26
CA GLY A 332 -14.97 10.70 -3.46
C GLY A 332 -16.08 10.72 -4.52
N PRO A 333 -16.04 11.69 -5.44
CA PRO A 333 -17.01 11.79 -6.52
C PRO A 333 -17.10 10.54 -7.41
N GLY A 334 -15.99 9.80 -7.54
CA GLY A 334 -15.91 8.55 -8.31
C GLY A 334 -16.38 7.29 -7.57
N ARG A 335 -16.80 7.41 -6.31
CA ARG A 335 -17.11 6.26 -5.47
C ARG A 335 -18.16 5.32 -6.05
N GLU A 336 -19.29 5.85 -6.52
CA GLU A 336 -20.40 5.01 -7.02
C GLU A 336 -19.94 4.13 -8.20
N THR A 337 -19.13 4.68 -9.09
CA THR A 337 -18.55 3.94 -10.22
C THR A 337 -17.59 2.86 -9.74
N PHE A 338 -16.70 3.18 -8.79
CA PHE A 338 -15.77 2.21 -8.20
C PHE A 338 -16.52 1.08 -7.49
N ASP A 339 -17.50 1.38 -6.64
CA ASP A 339 -18.30 0.39 -5.93
C ASP A 339 -18.95 -0.60 -6.90
N GLN A 340 -19.50 -0.08 -8.02
CA GLN A 340 -20.10 -0.94 -9.06
C GLN A 340 -19.05 -1.79 -9.79
N LEU A 341 -17.89 -1.23 -10.13
CA LEU A 341 -16.81 -1.96 -10.78
C LEU A 341 -16.29 -3.09 -9.88
N TYR A 342 -16.08 -2.79 -8.59
CA TYR A 342 -15.59 -3.75 -7.62
C TYR A 342 -16.61 -4.88 -7.38
N GLN A 343 -17.90 -4.53 -7.20
CA GLN A 343 -18.99 -5.50 -7.05
C GLN A 343 -19.12 -6.41 -8.29
N ASP A 344 -19.02 -5.85 -9.50
CA ASP A 344 -19.11 -6.61 -10.73
C ASP A 344 -17.91 -7.57 -10.94
N ALA A 345 -16.72 -7.16 -10.44
CA ALA A 345 -15.50 -7.95 -10.56
C ALA A 345 -15.40 -9.08 -9.54
N TYR A 346 -15.76 -8.80 -8.26
CA TYR A 346 -15.46 -9.68 -7.14
C TYR A 346 -16.68 -10.23 -6.41
N ASP A 347 -17.91 -9.75 -6.71
CA ASP A 347 -19.16 -10.12 -6.02
C ASP A 347 -19.07 -9.81 -4.49
N ALA A 348 -18.43 -8.68 -4.16
CA ALA A 348 -18.14 -8.22 -2.81
C ALA A 348 -18.36 -6.71 -2.67
N ASP A 349 -18.68 -6.25 -1.46
CA ASP A 349 -18.82 -4.83 -1.15
C ASP A 349 -17.45 -4.26 -0.74
N PRO A 350 -16.89 -3.27 -1.47
CA PRO A 350 -15.60 -2.69 -1.13
C PRO A 350 -15.60 -1.96 0.22
N SER A 351 -16.74 -1.56 0.74
CA SER A 351 -16.85 -0.86 2.03
C SER A 351 -16.63 -1.76 3.25
N GLU A 352 -16.64 -3.09 3.07
CA GLU A 352 -16.33 -4.04 4.14
C GLU A 352 -14.85 -4.04 4.56
N SER A 353 -13.97 -3.46 3.72
CA SER A 353 -12.54 -3.32 4.01
C SER A 353 -12.11 -1.85 3.86
N PRO A 354 -11.27 -1.33 4.76
CA PRO A 354 -10.70 0.00 4.59
C PRO A 354 -9.78 0.04 3.35
N PHE A 355 -9.51 1.23 2.84
CA PHE A 355 -8.49 1.53 1.83
C PHE A 355 -8.70 0.96 0.42
N THR A 356 -9.84 0.33 0.12
CA THR A 356 -10.10 -0.20 -1.23
C THR A 356 -10.23 0.92 -2.26
N GLY A 357 -10.97 1.99 -1.97
CA GLY A 357 -11.05 3.18 -2.84
C GLY A 357 -9.71 3.88 -3.00
N GLN A 358 -8.96 4.06 -1.90
CA GLN A 358 -7.62 4.64 -1.91
C GLN A 358 -6.65 3.84 -2.78
N SER A 359 -6.78 2.51 -2.76
CA SER A 359 -5.93 1.63 -3.55
C SER A 359 -6.23 1.68 -5.05
N PHE A 360 -7.49 1.81 -5.41
CA PHE A 360 -7.89 2.08 -6.78
C PHE A 360 -7.32 3.42 -7.26
N ASP A 361 -7.45 4.46 -6.44
CA ASP A 361 -7.00 5.81 -6.76
C ASP A 361 -5.47 5.91 -6.87
N ALA A 362 -4.72 5.19 -6.03
CA ALA A 362 -3.26 5.18 -6.10
C ALA A 362 -2.76 4.67 -7.46
N VAL A 363 -3.34 3.59 -7.98
CA VAL A 363 -2.99 3.09 -9.31
C VAL A 363 -3.48 4.02 -10.41
N ALA A 364 -4.68 4.58 -10.27
CA ALA A 364 -5.25 5.50 -11.25
C ALA A 364 -4.38 6.75 -11.41
N VAL A 365 -3.99 7.40 -10.30
CA VAL A 365 -3.19 8.63 -10.37
C VAL A 365 -1.78 8.36 -10.89
N LEU A 366 -1.14 7.24 -10.52
CA LEU A 366 0.16 6.83 -11.05
C LEU A 366 0.10 6.58 -12.57
N ALA A 367 -0.96 5.95 -13.07
CA ALA A 367 -1.15 5.71 -14.49
C ALA A 367 -1.42 7.02 -15.27
N LEU A 368 -2.23 7.94 -14.71
CA LEU A 368 -2.47 9.27 -15.30
C LEU A 368 -1.18 10.08 -15.35
N ALA A 369 -0.39 10.10 -14.28
CA ALA A 369 0.90 10.78 -14.23
C ALA A 369 1.90 10.17 -15.21
N ASN A 370 1.93 8.84 -15.35
CA ASN A 370 2.75 8.16 -16.34
C ASN A 370 2.32 8.51 -17.79
N ALA A 371 1.01 8.59 -18.05
CA ALA A 371 0.51 9.02 -19.36
C ALA A 371 0.91 10.46 -19.67
N ALA A 372 0.83 11.37 -18.68
CA ALA A 372 1.22 12.77 -18.81
C ALA A 372 2.73 12.95 -19.02
N ALA A 373 3.55 12.12 -18.38
CA ALA A 373 5.01 12.11 -18.51
C ALA A 373 5.52 11.73 -19.91
N ASP A 374 4.70 11.07 -20.72
CA ASP A 374 5.02 10.53 -22.06
C ASP A 374 6.18 9.51 -22.09
N GLU A 375 6.64 9.06 -20.92
CA GLU A 375 7.69 8.04 -20.77
C GLU A 375 7.55 7.25 -19.45
N ASN A 376 8.08 6.02 -19.41
CA ASN A 376 8.15 5.21 -18.20
C ASN A 376 9.43 5.58 -17.40
N ASP A 377 9.45 6.79 -16.86
CA ASP A 377 10.54 7.33 -16.05
C ASP A 377 9.97 7.90 -14.75
N GLY A 378 10.56 7.51 -13.61
CA GLY A 378 9.98 7.87 -12.32
C GLY A 378 10.11 9.37 -12.00
N GLU A 379 11.19 10.06 -12.41
CA GLU A 379 11.30 11.52 -12.20
C GLU A 379 10.25 12.27 -13.02
N ALA A 380 10.07 11.87 -14.28
CA ALA A 380 9.06 12.45 -15.13
C ALA A 380 7.63 12.21 -14.61
N ILE A 381 7.36 11.02 -14.05
CA ILE A 381 6.07 10.68 -13.43
C ILE A 381 5.85 11.50 -12.16
N ARG A 382 6.85 11.58 -11.27
CA ARG A 382 6.80 12.39 -10.05
C ARG A 382 6.36 13.82 -10.34
N ASP A 383 6.96 14.44 -11.34
CA ASP A 383 6.70 15.83 -11.72
C ASP A 383 5.27 16.06 -12.26
N GLN A 384 4.53 14.98 -12.58
CA GLN A 384 3.14 15.03 -13.05
C GLN A 384 2.11 14.69 -11.96
N MET A 385 2.51 14.13 -10.81
CA MET A 385 1.56 13.64 -9.81
C MET A 385 0.53 14.70 -9.38
N GLN A 386 0.97 15.88 -9.00
CA GLN A 386 0.07 16.98 -8.63
C GLN A 386 -0.69 17.57 -9.83
N ALA A 387 -0.08 17.60 -11.02
CA ALA A 387 -0.71 18.15 -12.22
C ALA A 387 -1.88 17.31 -12.75
N VAL A 388 -1.93 16.01 -12.42
CA VAL A 388 -3.05 15.13 -12.81
C VAL A 388 -4.09 14.96 -11.71
N ALA A 389 -3.74 15.26 -10.46
CA ALA A 389 -4.58 15.02 -9.30
C ALA A 389 -5.29 16.28 -8.81
N ASN A 390 -4.55 17.40 -8.64
CA ASN A 390 -5.01 18.58 -7.93
C ASN A 390 -5.99 19.45 -8.73
N GLU A 391 -6.69 20.34 -8.04
CA GLU A 391 -7.66 21.27 -8.65
C GLU A 391 -7.05 22.12 -9.78
N GLY A 392 -7.82 22.37 -10.82
CA GLY A 392 -7.53 23.36 -11.88
C GLY A 392 -7.57 22.84 -13.31
N GLY A 393 -7.65 21.52 -13.52
CA GLY A 393 -7.72 20.87 -14.82
C GLY A 393 -9.12 20.37 -15.21
N GLU A 394 -9.16 19.54 -16.25
CA GLU A 394 -10.37 18.81 -16.67
C GLU A 394 -10.66 17.68 -15.69
N GLU A 395 -11.93 17.54 -15.29
CA GLU A 395 -12.35 16.54 -14.30
C GLU A 395 -12.28 15.12 -14.89
N VAL A 396 -11.54 14.25 -14.19
CA VAL A 396 -11.43 12.81 -14.49
C VAL A 396 -11.91 12.01 -13.28
N THR A 397 -12.80 11.07 -13.52
CA THR A 397 -13.33 10.15 -12.50
C THR A 397 -13.08 8.69 -12.94
N PRO A 398 -13.31 7.71 -12.07
CA PRO A 398 -13.29 6.30 -12.49
C PRO A 398 -14.17 5.97 -13.72
N GLU A 399 -15.25 6.75 -13.98
CA GLU A 399 -16.13 6.53 -15.12
C GLU A 399 -15.45 6.82 -16.48
N ASN A 400 -14.62 7.88 -16.55
CA ASN A 400 -13.95 8.33 -17.78
C ASN A 400 -12.41 8.20 -17.72
N LEU A 401 -11.89 7.28 -16.90
CA LEU A 401 -10.46 7.14 -16.62
C LEU A 401 -9.62 6.86 -17.88
N ALA A 402 -10.12 6.05 -18.81
CA ALA A 402 -9.43 5.78 -20.09
C ALA A 402 -9.33 7.04 -20.98
N GLU A 403 -10.38 7.87 -21.01
CA GLU A 403 -10.35 9.17 -21.68
C GLU A 403 -9.37 10.13 -20.96
N GLY A 404 -9.31 10.04 -19.63
CA GLY A 404 -8.32 10.75 -18.79
C GLY A 404 -6.88 10.46 -19.19
N LEU A 405 -6.53 9.20 -19.47
CA LEU A 405 -5.20 8.83 -19.97
C LEU A 405 -4.86 9.52 -21.31
N GLU A 406 -5.84 9.60 -22.23
CA GLU A 406 -5.65 10.27 -23.51
C GLU A 406 -5.49 11.79 -23.33
N MET A 407 -6.27 12.40 -22.44
CA MET A 407 -6.16 13.82 -22.10
C MET A 407 -4.80 14.12 -21.44
N ALA A 408 -4.35 13.31 -20.48
CA ALA A 408 -3.05 13.44 -19.85
C ALA A 408 -1.91 13.42 -20.87
N ALA A 409 -1.91 12.43 -21.76
CA ALA A 409 -0.89 12.30 -22.83
C ALA A 409 -0.92 13.46 -23.86
N SER A 410 -2.05 14.16 -23.98
CA SER A 410 -2.13 15.35 -24.82
C SER A 410 -1.60 16.63 -24.15
N GLY A 411 -1.16 16.54 -22.88
CA GLY A 411 -0.70 17.65 -22.06
C GLY A 411 -1.86 18.50 -21.48
N THR A 412 -3.05 17.92 -21.36
CA THR A 412 -4.18 18.55 -20.66
C THR A 412 -3.97 18.42 -19.16
N GLU A 413 -4.03 19.53 -18.43
CA GLU A 413 -4.09 19.52 -16.96
C GLU A 413 -5.38 18.82 -16.50
N LEU A 414 -5.27 17.92 -15.56
CA LEU A 414 -6.37 17.12 -15.04
C LEU A 414 -6.68 17.49 -13.59
N ASN A 415 -7.85 17.05 -13.15
CA ASN A 415 -8.32 17.09 -11.77
C ASN A 415 -8.97 15.73 -11.48
N TYR A 416 -8.19 14.82 -10.89
CA TYR A 416 -8.69 13.47 -10.63
C TYR A 416 -9.61 13.43 -9.42
N GLN A 417 -10.87 13.16 -9.68
CA GLN A 417 -11.94 13.00 -8.71
C GLN A 417 -12.14 11.51 -8.41
N GLY A 418 -11.38 11.02 -7.44
CA GLY A 418 -11.23 9.60 -7.15
C GLY A 418 -12.44 8.93 -6.48
N ALA A 419 -12.28 7.66 -6.20
CA ALA A 419 -13.21 6.87 -5.42
C ALA A 419 -13.13 7.19 -3.91
N SER A 420 -11.90 7.36 -3.38
CA SER A 420 -11.67 7.64 -1.96
C SER A 420 -12.01 9.07 -1.59
N SER A 421 -11.57 10.02 -2.40
CA SER A 421 -11.71 11.47 -2.21
C SER A 421 -11.57 12.19 -3.55
N ALA A 422 -11.76 13.51 -3.56
CA ALA A 422 -11.08 14.36 -4.54
C ALA A 422 -9.59 14.28 -4.20
N VAL A 423 -8.81 13.59 -5.02
CA VAL A 423 -7.38 13.37 -4.73
C VAL A 423 -6.62 14.67 -4.93
N GLU A 424 -6.24 15.30 -3.83
CA GLU A 424 -5.45 16.52 -3.83
C GLU A 424 -4.23 16.33 -2.93
N PHE A 425 -3.06 16.34 -3.54
CA PHE A 425 -1.80 16.25 -2.80
C PHE A 425 -1.31 17.63 -2.38
N ASP A 426 -0.89 17.74 -1.12
CA ASP A 426 -0.16 18.91 -0.63
C ASP A 426 1.31 18.91 -1.11
N ASP A 427 2.10 19.85 -0.58
CA ASP A 427 3.51 20.03 -0.96
C ASP A 427 4.41 18.83 -0.56
N VAL A 428 3.94 17.93 0.30
CA VAL A 428 4.66 16.74 0.75
C VAL A 428 4.01 15.42 0.32
N GLY A 429 3.06 15.47 -0.63
CA GLY A 429 2.40 14.28 -1.20
C GLY A 429 1.31 13.67 -0.32
N ASP A 430 0.84 14.38 0.70
CA ASP A 430 -0.23 13.95 1.60
C ASP A 430 -1.61 14.45 1.16
N ILE A 431 -2.67 13.74 1.58
CA ILE A 431 -4.06 14.19 1.43
C ILE A 431 -4.44 15.09 2.61
N ALA A 432 -4.83 16.33 2.33
CA ALA A 432 -5.08 17.37 3.34
C ALA A 432 -6.41 17.23 4.09
N ALA A 433 -7.39 16.52 3.51
CA ALA A 433 -8.72 16.35 4.08
C ALA A 433 -9.21 14.91 3.94
N ALA A 434 -9.99 14.44 4.90
CA ALA A 434 -10.51 13.09 4.89
C ALA A 434 -11.89 12.99 5.55
N THR A 435 -12.64 11.98 5.14
CA THR A 435 -13.84 11.54 5.83
C THR A 435 -13.52 10.23 6.57
N TYR A 436 -13.89 10.19 7.84
CA TYR A 436 -13.76 8.99 8.66
C TYR A 436 -15.15 8.44 8.97
N GLN A 437 -15.33 7.14 8.81
CA GLN A 437 -16.48 6.47 9.40
C GLN A 437 -16.22 6.19 10.87
N LEU A 438 -17.21 6.53 11.71
CA LEU A 438 -17.32 6.05 13.08
C LEU A 438 -18.15 4.78 13.07
N TYR A 439 -17.60 3.69 13.57
CA TYR A 439 -18.30 2.41 13.67
C TYR A 439 -18.23 1.84 15.09
N ARG A 440 -19.08 0.87 15.36
CA ARG A 440 -19.09 0.13 16.62
C ARG A 440 -19.22 -1.36 16.36
N TYR A 441 -18.45 -2.16 17.07
CA TYR A 441 -18.56 -3.62 16.95
C TYR A 441 -19.85 -4.14 17.58
N GLU A 442 -20.41 -5.18 16.96
CA GLU A 442 -21.56 -5.92 17.44
C GLU A 442 -21.47 -7.40 17.05
N GLU A 443 -22.49 -8.20 17.43
CA GLU A 443 -22.54 -9.61 17.08
C GLU A 443 -22.59 -9.79 15.55
N GLY A 444 -21.52 -10.36 14.99
CA GLY A 444 -21.42 -10.67 13.56
C GLY A 444 -20.74 -9.62 12.70
N GLY A 445 -20.15 -8.56 13.28
CA GLY A 445 -19.41 -7.56 12.53
C GLY A 445 -19.32 -6.20 13.23
N PHE A 446 -19.56 -5.14 12.49
CA PHE A 446 -19.66 -3.79 13.01
C PHE A 446 -20.80 -3.02 12.32
N GLU A 447 -21.33 -2.01 12.99
CA GLU A 447 -22.30 -1.06 12.45
C GLU A 447 -21.63 0.30 12.26
N VAL A 448 -21.75 0.88 11.06
CA VAL A 448 -21.35 2.28 10.82
C VAL A 448 -22.40 3.20 11.42
N ILE A 449 -21.96 4.09 12.30
CA ILE A 449 -22.83 4.99 13.06
C ILE A 449 -23.00 6.33 12.32
N GLU A 450 -21.89 6.91 11.87
CA GLU A 450 -21.87 8.19 11.14
C GLU A 450 -20.55 8.38 10.42
N ASN A 451 -20.52 9.34 9.50
CA ASN A 451 -19.28 9.81 8.88
C ASN A 451 -18.90 11.17 9.49
N ILE A 452 -17.62 11.35 9.76
CA ILE A 452 -17.02 12.55 10.34
C ILE A 452 -16.05 13.13 9.29
N GLU A 453 -16.38 14.31 8.76
CA GLU A 453 -15.48 15.04 7.87
C GLU A 453 -14.46 15.79 8.73
N TYR A 454 -13.18 15.68 8.38
CA TYR A 454 -12.09 16.35 9.07
C TYR A 454 -11.05 16.90 8.07
N SER A 455 -10.60 18.12 8.32
CA SER A 455 -9.51 18.78 7.60
C SER A 455 -8.64 19.54 8.58
N ALA A 456 -7.34 19.57 8.34
CA ALA A 456 -6.36 20.29 9.15
C ALA A 456 -6.55 21.82 9.12
#